data_5837f65b309b07e4213a7bdc0dfdc57c
#
_entry.id   5837f65b309b07e4213a7bdc0dfdc57c
#
_cell.length_a   1.000
_cell.length_b   1.000
_cell.length_c   1.000
_cell.angle_alpha   90.00
_cell.angle_beta   90.00
_cell.angle_gamma   90.00
#
_symmetry.space_group_name_H-M   'P 1'
#
loop_
_entity.id
_entity.type
_entity.pdbx_description
1 polymer ?
#
loop_
_entity_poly.entity_id
_entity_poly.type
_entity_poly.pdbx_seq_one_letter_code
_entity_poly.pdbx_strand_id
1 'polypeptide(L)'
;QARMDAINALAADTGGFLFKNSNDLNLGLQRVLDDNETYYVLAYEPTVSYRDGRFRKLEVRVANRSDLKVRTRKGYLSVDEKAEKEAAKVAEERRKEKSPEKLAQIEKLEVEQQVRAGLGSLLPLREVSTALAADFVNLAENGSYAMFNARIGADSLNFQQVNGVWQTTVNLIGVLFDESGKAAQNFSERLVLSLKPEAYETALKQGLNYRRLVPLKPGFYQARMLVREDKTARMGSAMSWVEIPDLSQKKLTLSGILLSAAGASPANAAEAADNSNYQIRPSSATRSFNRGSDIDFLLFTYNARTEKNPPDLVIQPQVFAGSKLVLASPLAKITPPTDADLQRIPYAARISTKGFEPGEYELRLVVIDRLTKATASQRVNFTVE
;
A
#
# COMPACT_ATOMS: atom_id res chain seq x y z
N GLN A 1 -10.72 18.22 -23.71
CA GLN A 1 -12.15 18.11 -23.38
C GLN A 1 -12.51 16.65 -23.10
N ALA A 2 -12.23 15.69 -24.00
CA ALA A 2 -12.53 14.26 -23.83
C ALA A 2 -11.98 13.63 -22.53
N ARG A 3 -10.79 14.05 -22.08
CA ARG A 3 -10.19 13.56 -20.83
C ARG A 3 -10.94 14.04 -19.58
N MET A 4 -11.45 15.27 -19.60
CA MET A 4 -12.27 15.83 -18.51
C MET A 4 -13.67 15.21 -18.48
N ASP A 5 -14.22 14.85 -19.64
CA ASP A 5 -15.51 14.18 -19.74
C ASP A 5 -15.45 12.75 -19.17
N ALA A 6 -14.34 12.04 -19.40
CA ALA A 6 -14.12 10.71 -18.81
C ALA A 6 -14.00 10.76 -17.27
N ILE A 7 -13.30 11.75 -16.71
CA ILE A 7 -13.17 11.91 -15.25
C ILE A 7 -14.53 12.34 -14.64
N ASN A 8 -15.27 13.21 -15.32
CA ASN A 8 -16.64 13.57 -14.91
C ASN A 8 -17.58 12.35 -14.91
N ALA A 9 -17.52 11.52 -15.95
CA ALA A 9 -18.31 10.30 -16.04
C ALA A 9 -17.96 9.32 -14.90
N LEU A 10 -16.67 9.11 -14.65
CA LEU A 10 -16.21 8.26 -13.57
C LEU A 10 -16.71 8.74 -12.20
N ALA A 11 -16.55 10.04 -11.89
CA ALA A 11 -17.06 10.62 -10.66
C ALA A 11 -18.58 10.44 -10.53
N ALA A 12 -19.32 10.73 -11.59
CA ALA A 12 -20.78 10.61 -11.60
C ALA A 12 -21.25 9.14 -11.46
N ASP A 13 -20.55 8.18 -12.07
CA ASP A 13 -20.93 6.76 -12.04
C ASP A 13 -20.64 6.10 -10.69
N THR A 14 -19.63 6.60 -9.99
CA THR A 14 -19.26 6.14 -8.63
C THR A 14 -20.02 6.87 -7.51
N GLY A 15 -20.86 7.86 -7.83
CA GLY A 15 -21.59 8.67 -6.84
C GLY A 15 -20.75 9.79 -6.23
N GLY A 16 -19.58 10.07 -6.79
CA GLY A 16 -18.69 11.16 -6.41
C GLY A 16 -18.99 12.47 -7.15
N PHE A 17 -18.07 13.42 -7.05
CA PHE A 17 -18.11 14.67 -7.81
C PHE A 17 -16.71 15.06 -8.26
N LEU A 18 -16.64 15.87 -9.31
CA LEU A 18 -15.40 16.47 -9.79
C LEU A 18 -15.38 17.96 -9.42
N PHE A 19 -14.39 18.38 -8.66
CA PHE A 19 -14.11 19.79 -8.42
C PHE A 19 -13.20 20.33 -9.53
N LYS A 20 -13.71 21.33 -10.26
CA LYS A 20 -13.02 21.89 -11.43
C LYS A 20 -13.17 23.41 -11.52
N ASN A 21 -12.34 24.02 -12.36
CA ASN A 21 -12.39 25.45 -12.68
C ASN A 21 -12.18 26.37 -11.48
N SER A 22 -11.41 25.91 -10.47
CA SER A 22 -11.00 26.73 -9.35
C SER A 22 -9.52 26.48 -9.05
N ASN A 23 -8.77 27.55 -8.83
CA ASN A 23 -7.41 27.49 -8.33
C ASN A 23 -7.36 27.45 -6.80
N ASP A 24 -8.49 27.55 -6.14
CA ASP A 24 -8.60 27.46 -4.69
C ASP A 24 -8.84 26.01 -4.26
N LEU A 25 -7.75 25.34 -3.90
CA LEU A 25 -7.76 23.97 -3.39
C LEU A 25 -8.50 23.86 -2.05
N ASN A 26 -8.57 24.94 -1.25
CA ASN A 26 -9.25 24.90 0.04
C ASN A 26 -10.78 24.71 -0.14
N LEU A 27 -11.37 25.37 -1.13
CA LEU A 27 -12.79 25.17 -1.45
C LEU A 27 -13.08 23.71 -1.90
N GLY A 28 -12.15 23.11 -2.64
CA GLY A 28 -12.26 21.71 -3.04
C GLY A 28 -12.19 20.76 -1.86
N LEU A 29 -11.24 20.96 -0.96
CA LEU A 29 -11.06 20.19 0.26
C LEU A 29 -12.24 20.37 1.22
N GLN A 30 -12.71 21.60 1.42
CA GLN A 30 -13.88 21.88 2.26
C GLN A 30 -15.09 21.07 1.75
N ARG A 31 -15.32 21.06 0.46
CA ARG A 31 -16.43 20.32 -0.15
C ARG A 31 -16.29 18.79 0.03
N VAL A 32 -15.07 18.27 0.04
CA VAL A 32 -14.82 16.84 0.36
C VAL A 32 -15.10 16.56 1.83
N LEU A 33 -14.72 17.45 2.73
CA LEU A 33 -15.00 17.33 4.17
C LEU A 33 -16.50 17.37 4.42
N ASP A 34 -17.22 18.38 3.89
CA ASP A 34 -18.66 18.53 4.00
C ASP A 34 -19.41 17.27 3.47
N ASP A 35 -18.88 16.67 2.41
CA ASP A 35 -19.44 15.47 1.79
C ASP A 35 -19.27 14.21 2.65
N ASN A 36 -18.21 14.16 3.46
CA ASN A 36 -17.91 13.06 4.37
C ASN A 36 -18.53 13.21 5.76
N GLU A 37 -18.98 14.41 6.14
CA GLU A 37 -19.59 14.65 7.45
C GLU A 37 -20.96 13.99 7.62
N THR A 38 -21.72 13.88 6.53
CA THR A 38 -23.07 13.30 6.60
C THR A 38 -23.39 12.47 5.38
N TYR A 39 -23.51 11.17 5.57
CA TYR A 39 -23.97 10.25 4.52
C TYR A 39 -24.94 9.21 5.11
N TYR A 40 -25.79 8.65 4.23
CA TYR A 40 -26.73 7.59 4.59
C TYR A 40 -26.29 6.29 3.92
N VAL A 41 -26.26 5.21 4.68
CA VAL A 41 -26.06 3.88 4.12
C VAL A 41 -27.40 3.22 3.92
N LEU A 42 -27.74 2.94 2.65
CA LEU A 42 -28.98 2.24 2.29
C LEU A 42 -28.64 0.84 1.84
N ALA A 43 -29.30 -0.15 2.43
CA ALA A 43 -29.27 -1.52 1.97
C ALA A 43 -30.69 -1.88 1.42
N TYR A 44 -30.72 -2.61 0.32
CA TYR A 44 -31.97 -3.12 -0.23
C TYR A 44 -31.75 -4.53 -0.77
N GLU A 45 -32.82 -5.32 -0.75
CA GLU A 45 -32.85 -6.64 -1.37
C GLU A 45 -33.65 -6.54 -2.67
N PRO A 46 -33.07 -6.90 -3.82
CA PRO A 46 -33.78 -6.86 -5.09
C PRO A 46 -34.93 -7.87 -5.07
N THR A 47 -36.13 -7.44 -5.45
CA THR A 47 -37.31 -8.31 -5.55
C THR A 47 -37.14 -9.43 -6.58
N VAL A 48 -36.27 -9.23 -7.58
CA VAL A 48 -35.88 -10.22 -8.59
C VAL A 48 -34.37 -10.35 -8.58
N SER A 49 -33.87 -11.54 -8.25
CA SER A 49 -32.43 -11.83 -8.31
C SER A 49 -32.01 -12.11 -9.76
N TYR A 50 -31.54 -11.10 -10.45
CA TYR A 50 -30.94 -11.28 -11.78
C TYR A 50 -29.50 -11.73 -11.63
N ARG A 51 -29.12 -12.82 -12.31
CA ARG A 51 -27.77 -13.40 -12.31
C ARG A 51 -27.22 -13.49 -13.74
N ASP A 52 -27.24 -12.39 -14.46
CA ASP A 52 -26.89 -12.33 -15.89
C ASP A 52 -25.65 -11.49 -16.21
N GLY A 53 -24.88 -11.08 -15.18
CA GLY A 53 -23.68 -10.27 -15.34
C GLY A 53 -23.94 -8.86 -15.86
N ARG A 54 -25.19 -8.42 -15.95
CA ARG A 54 -25.53 -7.11 -16.52
C ARG A 54 -25.55 -6.01 -15.47
N PHE A 55 -25.24 -4.79 -15.92
CA PHE A 55 -25.36 -3.60 -15.10
C PHE A 55 -26.83 -3.27 -14.79
N ARG A 56 -27.13 -3.09 -13.51
CA ARG A 56 -28.47 -2.71 -13.00
C ARG A 56 -28.43 -1.28 -12.51
N LYS A 57 -29.22 -0.44 -13.17
CA LYS A 57 -29.37 0.97 -12.79
C LYS A 57 -30.13 1.08 -11.47
N LEU A 58 -29.63 1.91 -10.57
CA LEU A 58 -30.27 2.28 -9.31
C LEU A 58 -30.66 3.76 -9.37
N GLU A 59 -31.85 4.06 -8.87
CA GLU A 59 -32.32 5.41 -8.68
C GLU A 59 -32.89 5.54 -7.27
N VAL A 60 -32.34 6.48 -6.49
CA VAL A 60 -32.77 6.77 -5.13
C VAL A 60 -33.41 8.16 -5.14
N ARG A 61 -34.63 8.26 -4.60
CA ARG A 61 -35.37 9.52 -4.44
C ARG A 61 -35.82 9.68 -3.01
N VAL A 62 -35.85 10.92 -2.53
CA VAL A 62 -36.47 11.23 -1.22
C VAL A 62 -37.96 11.51 -1.47
N ALA A 63 -38.80 10.73 -0.77
CA ALA A 63 -40.25 10.90 -0.90
C ALA A 63 -40.69 12.31 -0.47
N ASN A 64 -41.56 12.94 -1.26
CA ASN A 64 -42.13 14.27 -1.01
C ASN A 64 -41.09 15.42 -0.93
N ARG A 65 -39.87 15.23 -1.43
CA ARG A 65 -38.79 16.21 -1.43
C ARG A 65 -38.09 16.25 -2.78
N SER A 66 -38.78 16.74 -3.82
CA SER A 66 -38.24 16.90 -5.18
C SER A 66 -37.15 17.98 -5.28
N ASP A 67 -37.01 18.82 -4.26
CA ASP A 67 -35.95 19.84 -4.13
C ASP A 67 -34.61 19.25 -3.78
N LEU A 68 -34.55 18.03 -3.22
CA LEU A 68 -33.30 17.37 -2.82
C LEU A 68 -32.69 16.58 -3.98
N LYS A 69 -31.40 16.77 -4.18
CA LYS A 69 -30.61 15.98 -5.12
C LYS A 69 -29.89 14.86 -4.34
N VAL A 70 -30.29 13.63 -4.62
CA VAL A 70 -29.60 12.45 -4.06
C VAL A 70 -28.40 12.13 -4.92
N ARG A 71 -27.23 11.95 -4.28
CA ARG A 71 -26.03 11.47 -4.92
C ARG A 71 -25.73 10.05 -4.42
N THR A 72 -25.71 9.11 -5.33
CA THR A 72 -25.45 7.70 -5.07
C THR A 72 -24.86 7.04 -6.31
N ARG A 73 -24.36 5.82 -6.15
CA ARG A 73 -23.95 4.99 -7.28
C ARG A 73 -25.13 4.80 -8.24
N LYS A 74 -24.86 4.88 -9.52
CA LYS A 74 -25.91 4.73 -10.55
C LYS A 74 -26.40 3.30 -10.73
N GLY A 75 -25.67 2.31 -10.18
CA GLY A 75 -26.07 0.92 -10.31
C GLY A 75 -25.00 -0.06 -9.80
N TYR A 76 -25.23 -1.31 -10.09
CA TYR A 76 -24.33 -2.42 -9.77
C TYR A 76 -24.31 -3.46 -10.89
N LEU A 77 -23.24 -4.26 -10.97
CA LEU A 77 -23.20 -5.44 -11.83
C LEU A 77 -23.85 -6.61 -11.08
N SER A 78 -24.83 -7.26 -11.74
CA SER A 78 -25.42 -8.49 -11.21
C SER A 78 -24.40 -9.63 -11.27
N VAL A 79 -24.56 -10.65 -10.43
CA VAL A 79 -23.73 -11.87 -10.46
C VAL A 79 -23.90 -12.56 -11.82
N ASP A 80 -22.82 -13.06 -12.40
CA ASP A 80 -22.86 -13.85 -13.64
C ASP A 80 -23.05 -15.34 -13.33
N GLU A 81 -24.29 -15.82 -13.50
CA GLU A 81 -24.64 -17.22 -13.27
C GLU A 81 -23.90 -18.19 -14.22
N LYS A 82 -23.50 -17.70 -15.41
CA LYS A 82 -22.70 -18.55 -16.33
C LYS A 82 -21.31 -18.79 -15.77
N ALA A 83 -20.67 -17.76 -15.22
CA ALA A 83 -19.37 -17.90 -14.55
C ALA A 83 -19.47 -18.82 -13.31
N GLU A 84 -20.56 -18.69 -12.52
CA GLU A 84 -20.82 -19.61 -11.39
C GLU A 84 -21.04 -21.05 -11.85
N LYS A 85 -21.81 -21.25 -12.94
CA LYS A 85 -22.04 -22.60 -13.51
C LYS A 85 -20.77 -23.21 -14.11
N GLU A 86 -19.91 -22.41 -14.72
CA GLU A 86 -18.60 -22.87 -15.20
C GLU A 86 -17.70 -23.26 -14.03
N ALA A 87 -17.65 -22.47 -12.98
CA ALA A 87 -16.91 -22.81 -11.76
C ALA A 87 -17.46 -24.09 -11.11
N ALA A 88 -18.80 -24.25 -11.05
CA ALA A 88 -19.43 -25.47 -10.55
C ALA A 88 -19.13 -26.71 -11.40
N LYS A 89 -19.08 -26.56 -12.74
CA LYS A 89 -18.67 -27.65 -13.64
C LYS A 89 -17.23 -28.09 -13.40
N VAL A 90 -16.31 -27.15 -13.28
CA VAL A 90 -14.90 -27.42 -12.96
C VAL A 90 -14.79 -28.16 -11.63
N ALA A 91 -15.55 -27.75 -10.62
CA ALA A 91 -15.60 -28.43 -9.32
C ALA A 91 -16.18 -29.85 -9.41
N GLU A 92 -17.19 -30.04 -10.29
CA GLU A 92 -17.79 -31.40 -10.53
C GLU A 92 -16.86 -32.31 -11.32
N GLU A 93 -16.17 -31.79 -12.33
CA GLU A 93 -15.13 -32.49 -13.09
C GLU A 93 -13.99 -32.95 -12.17
N ARG A 94 -13.58 -32.11 -11.22
CA ARG A 94 -12.61 -32.45 -10.18
C ARG A 94 -13.05 -33.64 -9.33
N ARG A 95 -14.33 -33.68 -8.97
CA ARG A 95 -14.88 -34.82 -8.19
C ARG A 95 -14.91 -36.15 -8.94
N LYS A 96 -15.02 -36.09 -10.27
CA LYS A 96 -15.12 -37.28 -11.16
C LYS A 96 -13.76 -37.70 -11.72
N GLU A 97 -12.80 -36.80 -11.75
CA GLU A 97 -11.47 -37.07 -12.32
C GLU A 97 -10.64 -37.92 -11.35
N LYS A 98 -10.05 -38.98 -11.88
CA LYS A 98 -9.19 -39.92 -11.14
C LYS A 98 -7.72 -39.85 -11.54
N SER A 99 -7.42 -39.19 -12.67
CA SER A 99 -6.06 -39.02 -13.13
C SER A 99 -5.30 -37.96 -12.29
N PRO A 100 -4.19 -38.32 -11.64
CA PRO A 100 -3.40 -37.36 -10.83
C PRO A 100 -2.93 -36.13 -11.64
N GLU A 101 -2.59 -36.34 -12.91
CA GLU A 101 -2.10 -35.26 -13.79
C GLU A 101 -3.21 -34.25 -14.12
N LYS A 102 -4.41 -34.74 -14.44
CA LYS A 102 -5.57 -33.88 -14.72
C LYS A 102 -6.06 -33.16 -13.45
N LEU A 103 -6.04 -33.83 -12.30
CA LEU A 103 -6.37 -33.21 -11.01
C LEU A 103 -5.41 -32.06 -10.71
N ALA A 104 -4.11 -32.25 -10.93
CA ALA A 104 -3.12 -31.17 -10.74
C ALA A 104 -3.34 -29.98 -11.70
N GLN A 105 -3.77 -30.24 -12.94
CA GLN A 105 -4.12 -29.17 -13.89
C GLN A 105 -5.37 -28.40 -13.46
N ILE A 106 -6.41 -29.10 -13.01
CA ILE A 106 -7.65 -28.49 -12.51
C ILE A 106 -7.33 -27.63 -11.28
N GLU A 107 -6.56 -28.15 -10.33
CA GLU A 107 -6.14 -27.41 -9.14
C GLU A 107 -5.36 -26.13 -9.48
N LYS A 108 -4.47 -26.21 -10.46
CA LYS A 108 -3.74 -25.04 -10.93
C LYS A 108 -4.68 -23.96 -11.50
N LEU A 109 -5.65 -24.34 -12.30
CA LEU A 109 -6.64 -23.42 -12.88
C LEU A 109 -7.52 -22.79 -11.78
N GLU A 110 -7.95 -23.56 -10.79
CA GLU A 110 -8.71 -23.04 -9.65
C GLU A 110 -7.90 -22.00 -8.86
N VAL A 111 -6.62 -22.28 -8.59
CA VAL A 111 -5.73 -21.34 -7.91
C VAL A 111 -5.56 -20.06 -8.73
N GLU A 112 -5.36 -20.17 -10.05
CA GLU A 112 -5.24 -18.99 -10.93
C GLU A 112 -6.51 -18.13 -10.93
N GLN A 113 -7.70 -18.77 -10.95
CA GLN A 113 -8.99 -18.07 -10.87
C GLN A 113 -9.17 -17.36 -9.53
N GLN A 114 -8.87 -18.05 -8.40
CA GLN A 114 -8.92 -17.46 -7.06
C GLN A 114 -7.98 -16.27 -6.91
N VAL A 115 -6.75 -16.39 -7.40
CA VAL A 115 -5.76 -15.30 -7.39
C VAL A 115 -6.24 -14.12 -8.21
N ARG A 116 -6.78 -14.35 -9.42
CA ARG A 116 -7.32 -13.30 -10.26
C ARG A 116 -8.49 -12.58 -9.60
N ALA A 117 -9.43 -13.33 -9.02
CA ALA A 117 -10.57 -12.78 -8.29
C ALA A 117 -10.11 -11.97 -7.06
N GLY A 118 -9.16 -12.49 -6.30
CA GLY A 118 -8.61 -11.81 -5.11
C GLY A 118 -7.87 -10.52 -5.45
N LEU A 119 -7.07 -10.50 -6.51
CA LEU A 119 -6.39 -9.28 -6.99
C LEU A 119 -7.35 -8.27 -7.61
N GLY A 120 -8.45 -8.73 -8.20
CA GLY A 120 -9.50 -7.89 -8.78
C GLY A 120 -10.50 -7.34 -7.75
N SER A 121 -10.50 -7.88 -6.53
CA SER A 121 -11.41 -7.44 -5.47
C SER A 121 -11.20 -5.96 -5.12
N LEU A 122 -12.30 -5.22 -5.01
CA LEU A 122 -12.30 -3.83 -4.54
C LEU A 122 -12.13 -3.74 -3.01
N LEU A 123 -12.51 -4.81 -2.30
CA LEU A 123 -12.39 -4.88 -0.85
C LEU A 123 -11.24 -5.81 -0.47
N PRO A 124 -10.44 -5.47 0.55
CA PRO A 124 -9.39 -6.34 1.04
C PRO A 124 -9.96 -7.67 1.54
N LEU A 125 -9.34 -8.77 1.13
CA LEU A 125 -9.59 -10.10 1.71
C LEU A 125 -8.94 -10.16 3.09
N ARG A 126 -9.63 -10.71 4.08
CA ARG A 126 -9.24 -10.64 5.49
C ARG A 126 -9.07 -11.98 6.19
N GLU A 127 -9.16 -13.10 5.46
CA GLU A 127 -8.96 -14.43 6.07
C GLU A 127 -7.51 -14.65 6.51
N VAL A 128 -6.56 -14.00 5.81
CA VAL A 128 -5.17 -13.86 6.23
C VAL A 128 -4.91 -12.38 6.50
N SER A 129 -4.54 -12.04 7.72
CA SER A 129 -4.21 -10.65 8.10
C SER A 129 -3.01 -10.16 7.28
N THR A 130 -3.22 -9.16 6.44
CA THR A 130 -2.21 -8.66 5.51
C THR A 130 -2.22 -7.14 5.50
N ALA A 131 -1.04 -6.53 5.68
CA ALA A 131 -0.82 -5.09 5.51
C ALA A 131 0.28 -4.86 4.48
N LEU A 132 0.20 -3.74 3.75
CA LEU A 132 1.14 -3.36 2.70
C LEU A 132 1.43 -1.87 2.77
N ALA A 133 2.71 -1.51 2.78
CA ALA A 133 3.21 -0.19 2.45
C ALA A 133 4.08 -0.31 1.19
N ALA A 134 3.87 0.59 0.23
CA ALA A 134 4.71 0.70 -0.95
C ALA A 134 5.37 2.08 -0.95
N ASP A 135 6.70 2.10 -0.98
CA ASP A 135 7.51 3.31 -0.89
C ASP A 135 8.46 3.41 -2.08
N PHE A 136 8.72 4.63 -2.54
CA PHE A 136 9.71 4.88 -3.58
C PHE A 136 11.12 4.91 -3.00
N VAL A 137 12.03 4.20 -3.66
CA VAL A 137 13.49 4.33 -3.46
C VAL A 137 14.21 4.29 -4.81
N ASN A 138 15.31 5.03 -4.91
CA ASN A 138 16.22 4.89 -6.04
C ASN A 138 17.55 4.32 -5.53
N LEU A 139 18.03 3.28 -6.22
CA LEU A 139 19.33 2.68 -5.98
C LEU A 139 20.26 3.12 -7.11
N ALA A 140 21.30 3.88 -6.79
CA ALA A 140 22.09 4.67 -7.74
C ALA A 140 22.45 3.96 -9.06
N GLU A 141 22.90 2.71 -9.00
CA GLU A 141 23.29 1.93 -10.19
C GLU A 141 22.12 1.20 -10.85
N ASN A 142 21.05 0.95 -10.11
CA ASN A 142 19.97 0.05 -10.53
C ASN A 142 18.65 0.76 -10.84
N GLY A 143 18.57 2.09 -10.60
CA GLY A 143 17.41 2.89 -10.94
C GLY A 143 16.34 2.97 -9.85
N SER A 144 15.11 3.23 -10.27
CA SER A 144 13.97 3.50 -9.41
C SER A 144 13.16 2.24 -9.12
N TYR A 145 12.75 2.08 -7.84
CA TYR A 145 12.00 0.92 -7.36
C TYR A 145 10.81 1.34 -6.51
N ALA A 146 9.74 0.55 -6.60
CA ALA A 146 8.79 0.44 -5.52
C ALA A 146 9.29 -0.60 -4.51
N MET A 147 9.40 -0.21 -3.26
CA MET A 147 9.71 -1.10 -2.15
C MET A 147 8.40 -1.55 -1.51
N PHE A 148 8.06 -2.82 -1.68
CA PHE A 148 6.98 -3.48 -0.97
C PHE A 148 7.45 -3.82 0.44
N ASN A 149 6.76 -3.33 1.45
CA ASN A 149 6.90 -3.76 2.82
C ASN A 149 5.55 -4.35 3.23
N ALA A 150 5.50 -5.64 3.45
CA ALA A 150 4.27 -6.32 3.86
C ALA A 150 4.43 -6.94 5.23
N ARG A 151 3.33 -6.97 5.99
CA ARG A 151 3.19 -7.72 7.22
C ARG A 151 2.07 -8.73 7.08
N ILE A 152 2.37 -9.99 7.40
CA ILE A 152 1.41 -11.08 7.38
C ILE A 152 1.21 -11.52 8.82
N GLY A 153 -0.03 -11.53 9.32
CA GLY A 153 -0.34 -12.00 10.67
C GLY A 153 -0.16 -13.51 10.77
N ALA A 154 0.82 -13.95 11.54
CA ALA A 154 1.08 -15.37 11.73
C ALA A 154 -0.06 -16.09 12.49
N ASP A 155 -0.81 -15.36 13.30
CA ASP A 155 -2.02 -15.81 14.02
C ASP A 155 -3.16 -16.16 13.08
N SER A 156 -3.15 -15.62 11.86
CA SER A 156 -4.14 -15.92 10.82
C SER A 156 -3.74 -17.08 9.90
N LEU A 157 -2.54 -17.65 10.07
CA LEU A 157 -2.01 -18.77 9.29
C LEU A 157 -2.12 -20.09 10.05
N ASN A 158 -2.32 -21.19 9.30
CA ASN A 158 -2.40 -22.54 9.87
C ASN A 158 -1.03 -23.19 9.92
N PHE A 159 -0.27 -22.93 10.97
CA PHE A 159 0.98 -23.60 11.23
C PHE A 159 0.78 -25.00 11.78
N GLN A 160 1.57 -25.96 11.31
CA GLN A 160 1.64 -27.32 11.82
C GLN A 160 3.00 -27.58 12.45
N GLN A 161 3.01 -28.25 13.59
CA GLN A 161 4.26 -28.63 14.23
C GLN A 161 4.78 -29.93 13.63
N VAL A 162 5.98 -29.88 13.05
CA VAL A 162 6.66 -31.03 12.44
C VAL A 162 8.09 -31.06 12.97
N ASN A 163 8.50 -32.15 13.60
CA ASN A 163 9.87 -32.31 14.15
C ASN A 163 10.34 -31.13 15.03
N GLY A 164 9.44 -30.60 15.86
CA GLY A 164 9.76 -29.52 16.80
C GLY A 164 9.80 -28.11 16.20
N VAL A 165 9.50 -27.94 14.90
CA VAL A 165 9.37 -26.65 14.24
C VAL A 165 7.93 -26.41 13.72
N TRP A 166 7.51 -25.15 13.69
CA TRP A 166 6.22 -24.74 13.15
C TRP A 166 6.34 -24.42 11.68
N GLN A 167 5.54 -25.09 10.85
CA GLN A 167 5.65 -24.97 9.41
C GLN A 167 4.31 -24.61 8.77
N THR A 168 4.36 -23.70 7.78
CA THR A 168 3.27 -23.42 6.83
C THR A 168 3.86 -22.97 5.49
N THR A 169 3.04 -22.96 4.45
CA THR A 169 3.44 -22.46 3.12
C THR A 169 2.43 -21.45 2.65
N VAL A 170 2.93 -20.31 2.20
CA VAL A 170 2.12 -19.21 1.64
C VAL A 170 2.63 -18.83 0.26
N ASN A 171 1.73 -18.48 -0.63
CA ASN A 171 2.03 -17.89 -1.93
C ASN A 171 1.77 -16.39 -1.84
N LEU A 172 2.78 -15.60 -2.17
CA LEU A 172 2.74 -14.15 -2.25
C LEU A 172 2.64 -13.73 -3.71
N ILE A 173 1.61 -13.00 -4.07
CA ILE A 173 1.46 -12.43 -5.41
C ILE A 173 1.37 -10.92 -5.28
N GLY A 174 2.30 -10.21 -5.93
CA GLY A 174 2.29 -8.75 -6.01
C GLY A 174 2.06 -8.29 -7.44
N VAL A 175 1.25 -7.25 -7.61
CA VAL A 175 1.00 -6.60 -8.89
C VAL A 175 1.03 -5.10 -8.71
N LEU A 176 1.67 -4.40 -9.65
CA LEU A 176 1.63 -2.94 -9.75
C LEU A 176 0.86 -2.57 -11.00
N PHE A 177 -0.25 -1.87 -10.81
CA PHE A 177 -1.05 -1.34 -11.90
C PHE A 177 -0.70 0.12 -12.13
N ASP A 178 -0.52 0.50 -13.38
CA ASP A 178 -0.33 1.90 -13.78
C ASP A 178 -1.66 2.67 -13.77
N GLU A 179 -1.61 3.97 -14.07
CA GLU A 179 -2.77 4.87 -14.12
C GLU A 179 -3.87 4.40 -15.11
N SER A 180 -3.52 3.60 -16.10
CA SER A 180 -4.50 3.03 -17.06
C SER A 180 -5.14 1.74 -16.55
N GLY A 181 -4.72 1.23 -15.38
CA GLY A 181 -5.16 -0.04 -14.83
C GLY A 181 -4.45 -1.27 -15.44
N LYS A 182 -3.42 -1.04 -16.25
CA LYS A 182 -2.61 -2.13 -16.81
C LYS A 182 -1.55 -2.58 -15.82
N ALA A 183 -1.32 -3.88 -15.71
CA ALA A 183 -0.24 -4.43 -14.91
C ALA A 183 1.12 -4.03 -15.54
N ALA A 184 1.84 -3.15 -14.85
CA ALA A 184 3.19 -2.71 -15.24
C ALA A 184 4.26 -3.71 -14.81
N GLN A 185 4.09 -4.27 -13.61
CA GLN A 185 4.98 -5.29 -13.04
C GLN A 185 4.17 -6.26 -12.18
N ASN A 186 4.66 -7.49 -12.08
CA ASN A 186 4.12 -8.50 -11.17
C ASN A 186 5.22 -9.43 -10.68
N PHE A 187 4.94 -10.09 -9.56
CA PHE A 187 5.78 -11.17 -9.04
C PHE A 187 4.91 -12.20 -8.33
N SER A 188 5.39 -13.44 -8.29
CA SER A 188 4.81 -14.51 -7.49
C SER A 188 5.92 -15.26 -6.79
N GLU A 189 5.76 -15.54 -5.51
CA GLU A 189 6.76 -16.20 -4.67
C GLU A 189 6.09 -17.16 -3.71
N ARG A 190 6.61 -18.36 -3.65
CA ARG A 190 6.15 -19.40 -2.71
C ARG A 190 7.12 -19.45 -1.53
N LEU A 191 6.63 -19.10 -0.35
CA LEU A 191 7.41 -19.09 0.88
C LEU A 191 7.06 -20.31 1.72
N VAL A 192 8.06 -21.15 1.96
CA VAL A 192 7.98 -22.24 2.93
C VAL A 192 8.54 -21.71 4.26
N LEU A 193 7.64 -21.46 5.20
CA LEU A 193 7.98 -20.95 6.52
C LEU A 193 8.25 -22.12 7.46
N SER A 194 9.39 -22.10 8.14
CA SER A 194 9.78 -23.09 9.14
C SER A 194 10.38 -22.35 10.34
N LEU A 195 9.61 -22.27 11.42
CA LEU A 195 9.93 -21.44 12.58
C LEU A 195 10.20 -22.32 13.80
N LYS A 196 11.31 -22.06 14.51
CA LYS A 196 11.54 -22.59 15.83
C LYS A 196 10.49 -22.02 16.82
N PRO A 197 10.22 -22.69 17.96
CA PRO A 197 9.18 -22.22 18.89
C PRO A 197 9.29 -20.76 19.30
N GLU A 198 10.48 -20.26 19.62
CA GLU A 198 10.72 -18.86 20.00
C GLU A 198 10.42 -17.87 18.85
N ALA A 199 10.83 -18.24 17.63
CA ALA A 199 10.53 -17.43 16.43
C ALA A 199 9.05 -17.46 16.08
N TYR A 200 8.36 -18.58 16.31
CA TYR A 200 6.93 -18.70 16.13
C TYR A 200 6.16 -17.79 17.11
N GLU A 201 6.49 -17.83 18.41
CA GLU A 201 5.90 -16.94 19.40
C GLU A 201 6.12 -15.45 19.07
N THR A 202 7.30 -15.12 18.54
CA THR A 202 7.60 -13.77 18.08
C THR A 202 6.74 -13.41 16.86
N ALA A 203 6.61 -14.33 15.92
CA ALA A 203 5.80 -14.13 14.72
C ALA A 203 4.30 -13.98 15.04
N LEU A 204 3.77 -14.70 16.04
CA LEU A 204 2.39 -14.53 16.50
C LEU A 204 2.12 -13.11 17.01
N LYS A 205 3.09 -12.49 17.69
CA LYS A 205 2.96 -11.14 18.27
C LYS A 205 3.23 -10.03 17.24
N GLN A 206 4.27 -10.18 16.44
CA GLN A 206 4.77 -9.13 15.55
C GLN A 206 4.35 -9.31 14.09
N GLY A 207 3.84 -10.50 13.72
CA GLY A 207 3.62 -10.90 12.34
C GLY A 207 4.92 -11.27 11.63
N LEU A 208 4.78 -11.65 10.37
CA LEU A 208 5.87 -11.98 9.46
C LEU A 208 6.08 -10.80 8.52
N ASN A 209 7.30 -10.29 8.45
CA ASN A 209 7.63 -9.18 7.57
C ASN A 209 8.22 -9.72 6.26
N TYR A 210 7.72 -9.19 5.15
CA TYR A 210 8.22 -9.48 3.82
C TYR A 210 8.57 -8.18 3.11
N ARG A 211 9.72 -8.15 2.45
CA ARG A 211 10.17 -7.00 1.66
C ARG A 211 10.58 -7.43 0.26
N ARG A 212 10.18 -6.63 -0.74
CA ARG A 212 10.61 -6.81 -2.11
C ARG A 212 10.79 -5.47 -2.81
N LEU A 213 11.85 -5.35 -3.59
CA LEU A 213 12.09 -4.24 -4.49
C LEU A 213 11.61 -4.63 -5.90
N VAL A 214 10.79 -3.77 -6.50
CA VAL A 214 10.25 -3.99 -7.85
C VAL A 214 10.66 -2.80 -8.72
N PRO A 215 11.44 -3.02 -9.79
CA PRO A 215 11.90 -1.94 -10.66
C PRO A 215 10.71 -1.34 -11.43
N LEU A 216 10.65 0.00 -11.47
CA LEU A 216 9.57 0.74 -12.12
C LEU A 216 10.10 1.96 -12.87
N LYS A 217 9.40 2.31 -13.94
CA LYS A 217 9.56 3.60 -14.61
C LYS A 217 8.86 4.70 -13.83
N PRO A 218 9.20 5.99 -14.07
CA PRO A 218 8.45 7.09 -13.50
C PRO A 218 6.95 6.99 -13.80
N GLY A 219 6.11 7.26 -12.81
CA GLY A 219 4.66 7.15 -12.91
C GLY A 219 3.99 6.94 -11.55
N PHE A 220 2.67 6.87 -11.56
CA PHE A 220 1.86 6.61 -10.39
C PHE A 220 1.27 5.21 -10.46
N TYR A 221 1.43 4.43 -9.38
CA TYR A 221 1.08 3.01 -9.39
C TYR A 221 0.24 2.62 -8.19
N GLN A 222 -0.70 1.71 -8.44
CA GLN A 222 -1.38 0.97 -7.38
C GLN A 222 -0.68 -0.36 -7.16
N ALA A 223 -0.05 -0.52 -6.01
CA ALA A 223 0.52 -1.77 -5.53
C ALA A 223 -0.57 -2.62 -4.88
N ARG A 224 -0.76 -3.84 -5.33
CA ARG A 224 -1.65 -4.84 -4.72
C ARG A 224 -0.84 -6.07 -4.35
N MET A 225 -1.15 -6.63 -3.19
CA MET A 225 -0.57 -7.87 -2.72
C MET A 225 -1.66 -8.82 -2.28
N LEU A 226 -1.53 -10.07 -2.69
CA LEU A 226 -2.35 -11.19 -2.27
C LEU A 226 -1.45 -12.22 -1.57
N VAL A 227 -1.89 -12.67 -0.41
CA VAL A 227 -1.30 -13.79 0.33
C VAL A 227 -2.32 -14.92 0.29
N ARG A 228 -1.90 -16.11 -0.18
CA ARG A 228 -2.73 -17.31 -0.18
C ARG A 228 -2.01 -18.42 0.56
N GLU A 229 -2.64 -18.97 1.57
CA GLU A 229 -2.13 -20.15 2.27
C GLU A 229 -2.37 -21.41 1.43
N ASP A 230 -1.34 -22.25 1.30
CA ASP A 230 -1.36 -23.38 0.37
C ASP A 230 -2.41 -24.43 0.76
N LYS A 231 -2.43 -24.84 2.05
CA LYS A 231 -3.26 -25.94 2.53
C LYS A 231 -4.73 -25.60 2.69
N THR A 232 -5.03 -24.42 3.18
CA THR A 232 -6.40 -24.01 3.53
C THR A 232 -7.06 -23.17 2.44
N ALA A 233 -6.28 -22.71 1.46
CA ALA A 233 -6.69 -21.75 0.43
C ALA A 233 -7.18 -20.40 0.98
N ARG A 234 -7.03 -20.13 2.29
CA ARG A 234 -7.36 -18.83 2.91
C ARG A 234 -6.52 -17.72 2.30
N MET A 235 -7.15 -16.58 2.10
CA MET A 235 -6.52 -15.45 1.43
C MET A 235 -6.61 -14.16 2.24
N GLY A 236 -5.56 -13.35 2.11
CA GLY A 236 -5.52 -11.96 2.56
C GLY A 236 -5.02 -11.07 1.44
N SER A 237 -5.51 -9.85 1.38
CA SER A 237 -5.00 -8.88 0.41
C SER A 237 -4.86 -7.49 1.02
N ALA A 238 -3.91 -6.73 0.49
CA ALA A 238 -3.71 -5.34 0.84
C ALA A 238 -3.33 -4.53 -0.41
N MET A 239 -3.59 -3.23 -0.36
CA MET A 239 -3.21 -2.31 -1.43
C MET A 239 -2.53 -1.07 -0.86
N SER A 240 -1.66 -0.47 -1.65
CA SER A 240 -0.98 0.78 -1.36
C SER A 240 -0.77 1.55 -2.66
N TRP A 241 -0.57 2.86 -2.57
CA TRP A 241 -0.23 3.69 -3.72
C TRP A 241 1.22 4.13 -3.62
N VAL A 242 1.91 4.22 -4.76
CA VAL A 242 3.29 4.71 -4.83
C VAL A 242 3.47 5.55 -6.09
N GLU A 243 4.12 6.71 -5.92
CA GLU A 243 4.60 7.53 -7.00
C GLU A 243 6.09 7.29 -7.19
N ILE A 244 6.50 7.01 -8.42
CA ILE A 244 7.88 6.91 -8.83
C ILE A 244 8.23 8.20 -9.58
N PRO A 245 8.97 9.12 -8.96
CA PRO A 245 9.30 10.39 -9.59
C PRO A 245 10.31 10.22 -10.73
N ASP A 246 10.25 11.13 -11.69
CA ASP A 246 11.22 11.21 -12.78
C ASP A 246 12.47 11.96 -12.33
N LEU A 247 13.49 11.24 -11.91
CA LEU A 247 14.75 11.83 -11.47
C LEU A 247 15.58 12.45 -12.62
N SER A 248 15.27 12.12 -13.88
CA SER A 248 15.96 12.70 -15.04
C SER A 248 15.71 14.21 -15.19
N GLN A 249 14.64 14.72 -14.61
CA GLN A 249 14.33 16.15 -14.56
C GLN A 249 15.26 16.95 -13.66
N LYS A 250 16.16 16.30 -12.92
CA LYS A 250 17.16 16.92 -12.04
C LYS A 250 16.57 17.91 -11.02
N LYS A 251 15.31 17.70 -10.61
CA LYS A 251 14.66 18.44 -9.53
C LYS A 251 15.00 17.79 -8.19
N LEU A 252 15.18 18.60 -7.16
CA LEU A 252 15.33 18.13 -5.79
C LEU A 252 14.14 17.20 -5.45
N THR A 253 14.43 15.94 -5.10
CA THR A 253 13.42 14.89 -4.93
C THR A 253 13.72 14.10 -3.67
N LEU A 254 12.68 13.59 -3.00
CA LEU A 254 12.80 12.75 -1.82
C LEU A 254 12.28 11.33 -2.10
N SER A 255 12.87 10.36 -1.44
CA SER A 255 12.30 8.99 -1.39
C SER A 255 11.00 8.96 -0.60
N GLY A 256 10.32 7.80 -0.52
CA GLY A 256 9.37 7.52 0.55
C GLY A 256 10.03 7.67 1.93
N ILE A 257 9.23 7.97 2.95
CA ILE A 257 9.68 8.00 4.35
C ILE A 257 9.50 6.60 4.94
N LEU A 258 10.62 5.97 5.28
CA LEU A 258 10.64 4.64 5.86
C LEU A 258 10.54 4.74 7.38
N LEU A 259 9.45 4.24 7.96
CA LEU A 259 9.22 4.25 9.41
C LEU A 259 9.48 2.87 10.02
N SER A 260 10.15 2.83 11.15
CA SER A 260 10.33 1.62 11.95
C SER A 260 10.26 1.92 13.44
N ALA A 261 9.84 0.94 14.25
CA ALA A 261 9.97 1.05 15.70
C ALA A 261 11.45 1.15 16.07
N ALA A 262 11.77 2.01 17.05
CA ALA A 262 13.15 2.16 17.52
C ALA A 262 13.71 0.82 18.04
N GLY A 263 14.93 0.48 17.61
CA GLY A 263 15.58 -0.78 18.00
C GLY A 263 15.10 -2.02 17.25
N ALA A 264 14.19 -1.88 16.27
CA ALA A 264 13.85 -3.01 15.41
C ALA A 264 15.09 -3.50 14.64
N SER A 265 15.51 -4.72 14.92
CA SER A 265 16.62 -5.37 14.22
C SER A 265 16.18 -5.76 12.80
N PRO A 266 17.04 -5.70 11.78
CA PRO A 266 16.70 -6.23 10.46
C PRO A 266 16.40 -7.74 10.59
N ALA A 267 15.21 -8.13 10.19
CA ALA A 267 14.71 -9.50 10.39
C ALA A 267 15.50 -10.58 9.63
N ASN A 268 16.35 -10.23 8.66
CA ASN A 268 17.28 -11.15 7.98
C ASN A 268 18.56 -10.40 7.58
N ALA A 269 19.63 -10.66 8.27
CA ALA A 269 20.97 -10.14 7.95
C ALA A 269 21.50 -10.62 6.57
N ALA A 270 20.90 -11.63 5.96
CA ALA A 270 21.34 -12.21 4.69
C ALA A 270 20.92 -11.41 3.44
N GLU A 271 19.89 -10.56 3.53
CA GLU A 271 19.45 -9.73 2.41
C GLU A 271 19.97 -8.28 2.45
N ALA A 272 20.78 -7.96 3.44
CA ALA A 272 21.38 -6.64 3.63
C ALA A 272 22.68 -6.43 2.81
N ALA A 273 22.95 -7.27 1.82
CA ALA A 273 24.13 -7.17 0.97
C ALA A 273 23.95 -6.19 -0.21
N ASP A 274 23.42 -5.00 0.06
CA ASP A 274 23.72 -3.82 -0.75
C ASP A 274 24.86 -3.07 -0.03
N ASN A 275 26.00 -2.89 -0.71
CA ASN A 275 27.24 -2.28 -0.22
C ASN A 275 27.12 -0.80 0.18
N SER A 276 25.94 -0.31 0.46
CA SER A 276 25.73 1.02 1.04
C SER A 276 25.75 0.90 2.56
N ASN A 277 26.59 1.69 3.24
CA ASN A 277 26.70 1.82 4.70
C ASN A 277 25.37 2.20 5.42
N TYR A 278 24.29 2.39 4.68
CA TYR A 278 22.94 2.58 5.16
C TYR A 278 22.08 1.37 4.81
N GLN A 279 21.98 0.45 5.74
CA GLN A 279 21.00 -0.62 5.67
C GLN A 279 19.61 0.00 5.63
N ILE A 280 18.87 -0.23 4.54
CA ILE A 280 17.45 0.12 4.47
C ILE A 280 16.75 -0.75 5.50
N ARG A 281 16.43 -0.18 6.67
CA ARG A 281 15.69 -0.89 7.72
C ARG A 281 14.30 -1.23 7.19
N PRO A 282 13.72 -2.38 7.60
CA PRO A 282 12.36 -2.71 7.20
C PRO A 282 11.41 -1.59 7.66
N SER A 283 10.72 -0.96 6.73
CA SER A 283 9.64 -0.03 7.07
C SER A 283 8.46 -0.84 7.63
N SER A 284 7.82 -0.32 8.67
CA SER A 284 6.61 -0.93 9.20
C SER A 284 5.50 -0.88 8.15
N ALA A 285 4.99 -2.03 7.75
CA ALA A 285 3.89 -2.12 6.79
C ALA A 285 2.57 -1.58 7.38
N THR A 286 2.38 -1.69 8.68
CA THR A 286 1.19 -1.19 9.38
C THR A 286 1.32 0.29 9.75
N ARG A 287 2.55 0.78 9.88
CA ARG A 287 2.86 2.13 10.38
C ARG A 287 2.13 2.46 11.68
N SER A 288 1.89 1.44 12.50
CA SER A 288 1.27 1.55 13.81
C SER A 288 2.33 1.37 14.90
N PHE A 289 2.32 2.24 15.91
CA PHE A 289 3.32 2.31 16.95
C PHE A 289 2.68 2.51 18.32
N ASN A 290 3.22 1.88 19.35
CA ASN A 290 2.72 2.02 20.70
C ASN A 290 3.00 3.43 21.25
N ARG A 291 2.05 3.96 22.02
CA ARG A 291 2.20 5.23 22.73
C ARG A 291 3.46 5.23 23.61
N GLY A 292 4.21 6.32 23.54
CA GLY A 292 5.45 6.48 24.28
C GLY A 292 6.66 5.76 23.71
N SER A 293 6.48 5.03 22.58
CA SER A 293 7.60 4.44 21.85
C SER A 293 8.31 5.49 20.99
N ASP A 294 9.54 5.19 20.61
CA ASP A 294 10.27 5.98 19.63
C ASP A 294 10.08 5.39 18.23
N ILE A 295 9.98 6.26 17.24
CA ILE A 295 9.87 5.91 15.80
C ILE A 295 11.14 6.38 15.12
N ASP A 296 11.89 5.45 14.55
CA ASP A 296 13.01 5.76 13.66
C ASP A 296 12.47 6.01 12.24
N PHE A 297 12.97 7.04 11.58
CA PHE A 297 12.66 7.29 10.17
C PHE A 297 13.91 7.49 9.34
N LEU A 298 13.81 7.09 8.08
CA LEU A 298 14.86 7.24 7.08
C LEU A 298 14.23 7.74 5.78
N LEU A 299 14.89 8.70 5.12
CA LEU A 299 14.61 9.09 3.74
C LEU A 299 15.92 9.34 2.99
N PHE A 300 15.83 9.37 1.67
CA PHE A 300 16.92 9.75 0.78
C PHE A 300 16.56 11.00 0.01
N THR A 301 17.54 11.89 -0.16
CA THR A 301 17.43 13.09 -1.00
C THR A 301 18.20 12.85 -2.29
N TYR A 302 17.54 13.08 -3.44
CA TYR A 302 18.08 12.94 -4.79
C TYR A 302 18.19 14.29 -5.48
N ASN A 303 19.12 14.41 -6.43
CA ASN A 303 19.31 15.60 -7.25
C ASN A 303 19.62 16.88 -6.44
N ALA A 304 20.27 16.72 -5.29
CA ALA A 304 20.81 17.87 -4.57
C ALA A 304 21.92 18.54 -5.39
N ARG A 305 22.04 19.86 -5.29
CA ARG A 305 23.11 20.60 -5.98
C ARG A 305 24.48 20.30 -5.37
N THR A 306 25.43 19.90 -6.20
CA THR A 306 26.76 19.43 -5.80
C THR A 306 27.91 20.38 -6.18
N GLU A 307 27.63 21.66 -6.50
CA GLU A 307 28.68 22.65 -6.79
C GLU A 307 29.62 22.86 -5.60
N LYS A 308 29.14 22.66 -4.39
CA LYS A 308 29.94 22.54 -3.17
C LYS A 308 29.84 21.12 -2.65
N ASN A 309 30.96 20.52 -2.37
CA ASN A 309 31.02 19.18 -1.78
C ASN A 309 31.35 19.29 -0.28
N PRO A 310 30.50 18.90 0.67
CA PRO A 310 29.15 18.33 0.49
C PRO A 310 28.07 19.37 0.15
N PRO A 311 26.92 18.95 -0.42
CA PRO A 311 25.81 19.84 -0.69
C PRO A 311 25.24 20.50 0.58
N ASP A 312 24.73 21.72 0.49
CA ASP A 312 24.19 22.48 1.63
C ASP A 312 22.69 22.27 1.78
N LEU A 313 22.31 21.16 2.41
CA LEU A 313 20.94 20.77 2.65
C LEU A 313 20.53 20.96 4.11
N VAL A 314 19.30 21.41 4.32
CA VAL A 314 18.66 21.43 5.64
C VAL A 314 17.31 20.72 5.58
N ILE A 315 16.90 20.14 6.70
CA ILE A 315 15.64 19.38 6.84
C ILE A 315 14.87 19.83 8.07
N GLN A 316 13.56 19.85 7.96
CA GLN A 316 12.65 20.09 9.08
C GLN A 316 11.62 18.98 9.17
N PRO A 317 11.67 18.13 10.19
CA PRO A 317 10.59 17.22 10.56
C PRO A 317 9.44 17.96 11.24
N GLN A 318 8.21 17.65 10.82
CA GLN A 318 6.96 18.16 11.39
C GLN A 318 5.99 17.01 11.57
N VAL A 319 5.25 16.97 12.68
CA VAL A 319 4.19 16.00 12.92
C VAL A 319 2.86 16.73 13.10
N PHE A 320 1.84 16.24 12.42
CA PHE A 320 0.49 16.77 12.46
C PHE A 320 -0.49 15.71 13.00
N ALA A 321 -1.48 16.15 13.77
CA ALA A 321 -2.69 15.40 14.09
C ALA A 321 -3.85 16.08 13.33
N GLY A 322 -4.31 15.48 12.24
CA GLY A 322 -5.17 16.15 11.27
C GLY A 322 -4.51 17.41 10.70
N SER A 323 -5.12 18.59 10.89
CA SER A 323 -4.55 19.88 10.48
C SER A 323 -3.67 20.53 11.55
N LYS A 324 -3.66 20.01 12.79
CA LYS A 324 -2.95 20.61 13.93
C LYS A 324 -1.50 20.16 13.94
N LEU A 325 -0.56 21.12 13.92
CA LEU A 325 0.85 20.87 14.15
C LEU A 325 1.06 20.49 15.64
N VAL A 326 1.57 19.29 15.90
CA VAL A 326 1.82 18.78 17.27
C VAL A 326 3.30 18.74 17.60
N LEU A 327 4.17 18.63 16.60
CA LEU A 327 5.61 18.66 16.77
C LEU A 327 6.27 19.34 15.55
N ALA A 328 7.17 20.28 15.78
CA ALA A 328 8.08 20.80 14.76
C ALA A 328 9.50 20.79 15.32
N SER A 329 10.39 20.06 14.67
CA SER A 329 11.79 20.09 15.02
C SER A 329 12.45 21.34 14.43
N PRO A 330 13.52 21.87 15.04
CA PRO A 330 14.35 22.90 14.41
C PRO A 330 14.89 22.42 13.05
N LEU A 331 15.23 23.37 12.18
CA LEU A 331 15.97 23.06 10.96
C LEU A 331 17.32 22.42 11.31
N ALA A 332 17.56 21.22 10.80
CA ALA A 332 18.79 20.47 10.98
C ALA A 332 19.57 20.42 9.66
N LYS A 333 20.90 20.56 9.73
CA LYS A 333 21.76 20.35 8.57
C LYS A 333 21.83 18.86 8.24
N ILE A 334 21.66 18.51 6.96
CA ILE A 334 21.94 17.15 6.49
C ILE A 334 23.44 17.06 6.22
N THR A 335 24.13 16.24 7.01
CA THR A 335 25.56 15.97 6.83
C THR A 335 25.71 14.57 6.27
N PRO A 336 25.98 14.40 4.96
CA PRO A 336 26.23 13.09 4.41
C PRO A 336 27.47 12.44 5.09
N PRO A 337 27.50 11.11 5.26
CA PRO A 337 28.73 10.42 5.64
C PRO A 337 29.85 10.66 4.62
N THR A 338 31.09 10.47 5.05
CA THR A 338 32.29 10.73 4.25
C THR A 338 32.29 9.98 2.92
N ASP A 339 31.77 8.74 2.92
CA ASP A 339 31.72 7.86 1.75
C ASP A 339 30.30 7.77 1.12
N ALA A 340 29.40 8.73 1.44
CA ALA A 340 28.04 8.70 0.91
C ALA A 340 28.01 9.00 -0.58
N ASP A 341 27.18 8.25 -1.29
CA ASP A 341 26.76 8.62 -2.64
C ASP A 341 25.99 9.94 -2.60
N LEU A 342 26.60 11.02 -3.13
CA LEU A 342 25.98 12.35 -3.17
C LEU A 342 24.77 12.44 -4.12
N GLN A 343 24.52 11.42 -4.93
CA GLN A 343 23.28 11.31 -5.73
C GLN A 343 22.13 10.75 -4.90
N ARG A 344 22.42 10.12 -3.74
CA ARG A 344 21.46 9.51 -2.82
C ARG A 344 21.83 9.82 -1.37
N ILE A 345 21.53 11.02 -0.91
CA ILE A 345 21.91 11.51 0.41
C ILE A 345 20.91 11.01 1.45
N PRO A 346 21.32 10.16 2.40
CA PRO A 346 20.45 9.67 3.45
C PRO A 346 20.27 10.69 4.57
N TYR A 347 19.11 10.67 5.19
CA TYR A 347 18.86 11.31 6.47
C TYR A 347 18.03 10.39 7.36
N ALA A 348 18.57 10.06 8.52
CA ALA A 348 17.89 9.25 9.52
C ALA A 348 17.78 10.05 10.83
N ALA A 349 16.62 9.97 11.47
CA ALA A 349 16.41 10.56 12.78
C ALA A 349 15.30 9.81 13.54
N ARG A 350 15.02 10.25 14.74
CA ARG A 350 14.07 9.64 15.66
C ARG A 350 13.03 10.66 16.11
N ILE A 351 11.79 10.19 16.23
CA ILE A 351 10.68 10.94 16.82
C ILE A 351 10.19 10.14 18.02
N SER A 352 10.02 10.82 19.16
CA SER A 352 9.37 10.22 20.32
C SER A 352 7.87 10.47 20.25
N THR A 353 7.07 9.42 20.45
CA THR A 353 5.61 9.54 20.58
C THR A 353 5.18 9.83 22.02
N LYS A 354 6.14 10.11 22.92
CA LYS A 354 5.84 10.50 24.30
C LYS A 354 5.01 11.79 24.31
N GLY A 355 3.83 11.69 24.88
CA GLY A 355 2.88 12.82 24.89
C GLY A 355 1.92 12.88 23.71
N PHE A 356 2.03 11.94 22.75
CA PHE A 356 1.01 11.80 21.71
C PHE A 356 -0.18 11.01 22.28
N GLU A 357 -1.39 11.43 21.96
CA GLU A 357 -2.60 10.66 22.25
C GLU A 357 -2.79 9.57 21.18
N PRO A 358 -3.50 8.47 21.48
CA PRO A 358 -3.86 7.50 20.46
C PRO A 358 -4.61 8.15 19.30
N GLY A 359 -4.24 7.83 18.07
CA GLY A 359 -4.84 8.42 16.88
C GLY A 359 -3.93 8.41 15.64
N GLU A 360 -4.40 9.07 14.60
CA GLU A 360 -3.70 9.17 13.34
C GLU A 360 -2.84 10.44 13.26
N TYR A 361 -1.64 10.30 12.75
CA TYR A 361 -0.66 11.37 12.61
C TYR A 361 -0.04 11.36 11.20
N GLU A 362 0.39 12.52 10.74
CA GLU A 362 1.20 12.69 9.53
C GLU A 362 2.61 13.19 9.91
N LEU A 363 3.65 12.44 9.55
CA LEU A 363 5.01 12.94 9.55
C LEU A 363 5.27 13.60 8.19
N ARG A 364 5.63 14.87 8.23
CA ARG A 364 6.04 15.66 7.05
C ARG A 364 7.50 16.04 7.19
N LEU A 365 8.28 15.75 6.16
CA LEU A 365 9.68 16.14 6.07
C LEU A 365 9.84 17.16 4.95
N VAL A 366 10.41 18.31 5.28
CA VAL A 366 10.71 19.38 4.32
C VAL A 366 12.22 19.52 4.20
N VAL A 367 12.76 19.33 2.99
CA VAL A 367 14.18 19.48 2.68
C VAL A 367 14.36 20.73 1.82
N ILE A 368 15.33 21.57 2.16
CA ILE A 368 15.69 22.78 1.44
C ILE A 368 17.14 22.69 1.01
N ASP A 369 17.38 22.80 -0.27
CA ASP A 369 18.70 23.02 -0.86
C ASP A 369 19.02 24.53 -0.78
N ARG A 370 19.95 24.90 0.10
CA ARG A 370 20.28 26.31 0.36
C ARG A 370 21.05 26.98 -0.77
N LEU A 371 21.65 26.18 -1.67
CA LEU A 371 22.36 26.70 -2.85
C LEU A 371 21.37 27.15 -3.92
N THR A 372 20.36 26.31 -4.19
CA THR A 372 19.37 26.58 -5.25
C THR A 372 18.09 27.22 -4.73
N LYS A 373 17.87 27.21 -3.41
CA LYS A 373 16.60 27.54 -2.72
C LYS A 373 15.46 26.60 -3.10
N ALA A 374 15.76 25.47 -3.75
CA ALA A 374 14.77 24.44 -4.05
C ALA A 374 14.28 23.78 -2.77
N THR A 375 12.99 23.49 -2.73
CA THR A 375 12.36 22.79 -1.60
C THR A 375 11.65 21.55 -2.10
N ALA A 376 11.85 20.45 -1.40
CA ALA A 376 11.09 19.22 -1.60
C ALA A 376 10.45 18.78 -0.28
N SER A 377 9.25 18.23 -0.33
CA SER A 377 8.57 17.71 0.84
C SER A 377 8.04 16.31 0.60
N GLN A 378 8.05 15.49 1.66
CA GLN A 378 7.46 14.17 1.66
C GLN A 378 6.66 13.97 2.94
N ARG A 379 5.62 13.15 2.87
CA ARG A 379 4.74 12.87 4.00
C ARG A 379 4.40 11.40 4.10
N VAL A 380 4.16 10.96 5.32
CA VAL A 380 3.73 9.59 5.62
C VAL A 380 2.79 9.61 6.82
N ASN A 381 1.67 8.89 6.70
CA ASN A 381 0.75 8.71 7.81
C ASN A 381 1.20 7.55 8.71
N PHE A 382 0.98 7.68 10.01
CA PHE A 382 1.20 6.64 11.00
C PHE A 382 0.16 6.75 12.12
N THR A 383 -0.04 5.66 12.83
CA THR A 383 -0.98 5.57 13.95
C THR A 383 -0.21 5.38 15.26
N VAL A 384 -0.66 6.02 16.33
CA VAL A 384 -0.25 5.77 17.71
C VAL A 384 -1.38 5.04 18.41
N GLU A 385 -1.07 3.88 19.01
CA GLU A 385 -2.00 3.01 19.75
C GLU A 385 -1.82 3.13 21.26
#